data_904f19932266b46873d8a6004cc1b7b0
#
_entry.id   904f19932266b46873d8a6004cc1b7b0
#
_cell.length_a   1.000
_cell.length_b   1.000
_cell.length_c   1.000
_cell.angle_alpha   90.00
_cell.angle_beta   90.00
_cell.angle_gamma   90.00
#
_symmetry.space_group_name_H-M   'P 1'
#
loop_
_entity.id
_entity.type
_entity.pdbx_description
1 polymer ?
#
loop_
_entity_poly.entity_id
_entity_poly.type
_entity_poly.pdbx_seq_one_letter_code
_entity_poly.pdbx_strand_id
1 'polypeptide(L)'
;LRNSSAASDVYKRQIYILLKELIDNSIDEFIMGHGKRIDIRIDNGEVSVRDFGRGIPLGKVVDCVSIINTGAKYNSEVFQFSVGLNGVGTKAVNALSEKFEVVSHREGKAVRANFLYGVLSGNPVQESTRERDGTLVKFLPDPAIFPKFSFDFSMIRKRLWNYAYLNRGLTLVMNGEKFKSDRGLHD
;
A
#
# COMPACT_ATOMS: atom_id res chain seq x y z
N LEU A 1 19.70 26.60 -12.96
CA LEU A 1 19.92 25.15 -13.20
C LEU A 1 20.12 24.29 -11.95
N ARG A 2 20.49 24.87 -10.79
CA ARG A 2 20.63 24.12 -9.51
C ARG A 2 19.31 23.84 -8.77
N ASN A 3 18.23 24.57 -9.06
CA ASN A 3 16.93 24.39 -8.39
C ASN A 3 16.12 23.20 -8.95
N SER A 4 16.40 22.73 -10.17
CA SER A 4 15.63 21.62 -10.76
C SER A 4 16.03 20.25 -10.25
N SER A 5 17.27 20.04 -9.82
CA SER A 5 17.74 18.77 -9.26
C SER A 5 17.22 18.54 -7.83
N ALA A 6 17.25 19.56 -6.99
CA ALA A 6 16.78 19.47 -5.62
C ALA A 6 15.26 19.23 -5.56
N ALA A 7 14.46 19.89 -6.39
CA ALA A 7 13.03 19.65 -6.51
C ALA A 7 12.73 18.22 -6.98
N SER A 8 13.47 17.72 -8.00
CA SER A 8 13.34 16.36 -8.49
C SER A 8 13.64 15.32 -7.39
N ASP A 9 14.64 15.54 -6.56
CA ASP A 9 15.01 14.63 -5.48
C ASP A 9 13.97 14.65 -4.33
N VAL A 10 13.33 15.79 -4.07
CA VAL A 10 12.23 15.88 -3.11
C VAL A 10 11.04 15.05 -3.60
N TYR A 11 10.62 15.18 -4.86
CA TYR A 11 9.51 14.40 -5.42
C TYR A 11 9.80 12.90 -5.46
N LYS A 12 11.03 12.48 -5.77
CA LYS A 12 11.43 11.07 -5.71
C LYS A 12 11.31 10.49 -4.30
N ARG A 13 11.67 11.27 -3.28
CA ARG A 13 11.51 10.86 -1.89
C ARG A 13 10.04 10.78 -1.47
N GLN A 14 9.23 11.76 -1.87
CA GLN A 14 7.81 11.81 -1.53
C GLN A 14 7.04 10.65 -2.18
N ILE A 15 7.29 10.34 -3.45
CA ILE A 15 6.64 9.22 -4.13
C ILE A 15 6.98 7.88 -3.45
N TYR A 16 8.23 7.73 -2.98
CA TYR A 16 8.64 6.55 -2.23
C TYR A 16 7.88 6.41 -0.91
N ILE A 17 7.53 7.52 -0.25
CA ILE A 17 6.74 7.48 0.99
C ILE A 17 5.38 6.82 0.75
N LEU A 18 4.72 7.09 -0.39
CA LEU A 18 3.44 6.45 -0.73
C LEU A 18 3.57 4.92 -0.85
N LEU A 19 4.61 4.46 -1.55
CA LEU A 19 4.90 3.02 -1.63
C LEU A 19 5.22 2.43 -0.26
N LYS A 20 6.03 3.14 0.54
CA LYS A 20 6.41 2.72 1.89
C LYS A 20 5.19 2.50 2.79
N GLU A 21 4.22 3.40 2.78
CA GLU A 21 3.00 3.29 3.59
C GLU A 21 2.23 1.99 3.30
N LEU A 22 2.13 1.60 2.03
CA LEU A 22 1.46 0.36 1.65
C LEU A 22 2.25 -0.90 2.06
N ILE A 23 3.58 -0.84 1.92
CA ILE A 23 4.46 -1.94 2.35
C ILE A 23 4.40 -2.09 3.87
N ASP A 24 4.47 -1.00 4.62
CA ASP A 24 4.42 -1.03 6.08
C ASP A 24 3.10 -1.64 6.59
N ASN A 25 1.95 -1.27 6.02
CA ASN A 25 0.66 -1.87 6.36
C ASN A 25 0.64 -3.38 6.10
N SER A 26 1.26 -3.82 5.01
CA SER A 26 1.36 -5.25 4.68
C SER A 26 2.31 -5.99 5.63
N ILE A 27 3.37 -5.34 6.08
CA ILE A 27 4.31 -5.87 7.08
C ILE A 27 3.64 -5.98 8.45
N ASP A 28 2.79 -5.03 8.81
CA ASP A 28 2.04 -5.09 10.07
C ASP A 28 1.14 -6.35 10.12
N GLU A 29 0.50 -6.74 9.03
CA GLU A 29 -0.23 -8.02 8.95
C GLU A 29 0.71 -9.22 9.18
N PHE A 30 1.91 -9.21 8.60
CA PHE A 30 2.91 -10.25 8.83
C PHE A 30 3.36 -10.29 10.30
N ILE A 31 3.64 -9.16 10.92
CA ILE A 31 4.05 -9.05 12.33
C ILE A 31 2.95 -9.59 13.27
N MET A 32 1.68 -9.36 12.91
CA MET A 32 0.52 -9.92 13.63
C MET A 32 0.31 -11.43 13.36
N GLY A 33 1.18 -12.06 12.56
CA GLY A 33 1.12 -13.50 12.27
C GLY A 33 0.28 -13.86 11.03
N HIS A 34 -0.15 -12.87 10.25
CA HIS A 34 -1.01 -13.08 9.08
C HIS A 34 -0.26 -12.80 7.78
N GLY A 35 -0.21 -13.83 6.91
CA GLY A 35 0.51 -13.75 5.63
C GLY A 35 2.03 -13.83 5.82
N LYS A 36 2.72 -14.26 4.76
CA LYS A 36 4.19 -14.36 4.74
C LYS A 36 4.77 -13.84 3.43
N ARG A 37 3.95 -13.20 2.61
CA ARG A 37 4.34 -12.72 1.29
C ARG A 37 3.67 -11.38 1.01
N ILE A 38 4.43 -10.51 0.35
CA ILE A 38 3.97 -9.22 -0.18
C ILE A 38 4.43 -9.14 -1.62
N ASP A 39 3.50 -8.97 -2.54
CA ASP A 39 3.78 -8.80 -3.97
C ASP A 39 3.65 -7.32 -4.33
N ILE A 40 4.71 -6.78 -4.92
CA ILE A 40 4.82 -5.37 -5.33
C ILE A 40 5.02 -5.35 -6.83
N ARG A 41 4.26 -4.54 -7.53
CA ARG A 41 4.44 -4.27 -8.95
C ARG A 41 4.48 -2.77 -9.19
N ILE A 42 5.45 -2.36 -9.98
CA ILE A 42 5.61 -0.98 -10.43
C ILE A 42 5.76 -1.04 -11.95
N ASP A 43 4.78 -0.47 -12.66
CA ASP A 43 4.74 -0.47 -14.11
C ASP A 43 4.13 0.83 -14.61
N ASN A 44 4.83 1.54 -15.51
CA ASN A 44 4.38 2.80 -16.10
C ASN A 44 3.88 3.84 -15.07
N GLY A 45 4.52 3.90 -13.89
CA GLY A 45 4.15 4.82 -12.81
C GLY A 45 3.02 4.31 -11.91
N GLU A 46 2.27 3.31 -12.32
CA GLU A 46 1.29 2.65 -11.46
C GLU A 46 1.99 1.68 -10.49
N VAL A 47 1.56 1.71 -9.26
CA VAL A 47 2.05 0.82 -8.19
C VAL A 47 0.93 -0.08 -7.73
N SER A 48 1.22 -1.36 -7.52
CA SER A 48 0.35 -2.27 -6.78
C SER A 48 1.09 -2.96 -5.66
N VAL A 49 0.43 -3.10 -4.52
CA VAL A 49 0.92 -3.86 -3.36
C VAL A 49 -0.17 -4.82 -2.92
N ARG A 50 0.14 -6.11 -2.89
CA ARG A 50 -0.75 -7.20 -2.49
C ARG A 50 -0.14 -7.92 -1.30
N ASP A 51 -0.82 -7.88 -0.16
CA ASP A 51 -0.53 -8.76 0.97
C ASP A 51 -1.44 -10.01 0.96
N PHE A 52 -1.10 -10.98 1.79
CA PHE A 52 -1.88 -12.20 1.99
C PHE A 52 -2.24 -12.35 3.48
N GLY A 53 -2.55 -11.21 4.12
CA GLY A 53 -3.04 -11.12 5.48
C GLY A 53 -4.52 -11.45 5.60
N ARG A 54 -5.19 -10.83 6.57
CA ARG A 54 -6.61 -11.09 6.86
C ARG A 54 -7.58 -10.41 5.89
N GLY A 55 -7.11 -9.43 5.15
CA GLY A 55 -7.97 -8.51 4.39
C GLY A 55 -8.69 -7.50 5.29
N ILE A 56 -9.08 -6.38 4.71
CA ILE A 56 -9.92 -5.37 5.39
C ILE A 56 -11.33 -5.96 5.56
N PRO A 57 -12.00 -5.78 6.72
CA PRO A 57 -13.40 -6.16 6.86
C PRO A 57 -14.24 -5.60 5.73
N LEU A 58 -15.02 -6.44 5.03
CA LEU A 58 -15.65 -6.10 3.75
C LEU A 58 -16.56 -4.87 3.84
N GLY A 59 -17.26 -4.68 4.97
CA GLY A 59 -18.08 -3.50 5.21
C GLY A 59 -17.32 -2.22 5.58
N LYS A 60 -15.98 -2.27 5.69
CA LYS A 60 -15.12 -1.15 6.10
C LYS A 60 -14.10 -0.74 5.05
N VAL A 61 -14.12 -1.35 3.87
CA VAL A 61 -13.12 -1.12 2.82
C VAL A 61 -13.01 0.35 2.45
N VAL A 62 -14.12 1.03 2.21
CA VAL A 62 -14.14 2.46 1.86
C VAL A 62 -13.65 3.31 3.03
N ASP A 63 -14.17 3.08 4.24
CA ASP A 63 -13.83 3.87 5.43
C ASP A 63 -12.34 3.79 5.77
N CYS A 64 -11.72 2.63 5.55
CA CYS A 64 -10.29 2.42 5.83
C CYS A 64 -9.36 3.20 4.93
N VAL A 65 -9.79 3.52 3.70
CA VAL A 65 -8.93 4.14 2.69
C VAL A 65 -9.36 5.54 2.27
N SER A 66 -10.55 5.99 2.65
CA SER A 66 -11.01 7.34 2.32
C SER A 66 -10.68 8.35 3.42
N ILE A 67 -10.55 9.62 3.02
CA ILE A 67 -10.31 10.71 3.98
C ILE A 67 -11.50 10.82 4.92
N ILE A 68 -11.19 10.97 6.21
CA ILE A 68 -12.18 11.22 7.23
C ILE A 68 -12.81 12.58 6.96
N ASN A 69 -14.10 12.60 6.60
CA ASN A 69 -14.87 13.82 6.78
C ASN A 69 -14.92 14.10 8.28
N THR A 70 -14.43 15.28 8.65
CA THR A 70 -14.26 15.80 10.00
C THR A 70 -15.56 15.86 10.79
N GLY A 71 -16.14 14.75 11.16
CA GLY A 71 -17.40 14.66 11.88
C GLY A 71 -17.77 13.24 12.33
N ALA A 72 -17.15 12.23 11.78
CA ALA A 72 -17.41 10.86 12.20
C ALA A 72 -16.51 10.50 13.39
N LYS A 73 -17.11 10.17 14.52
CA LYS A 73 -16.45 9.65 15.70
C LYS A 73 -15.58 8.45 15.30
N TYR A 74 -14.30 8.51 15.65
CA TYR A 74 -13.36 7.40 15.51
C TYR A 74 -13.93 6.15 16.17
N ASN A 75 -14.29 5.15 15.38
CA ASN A 75 -14.66 3.86 15.91
C ASN A 75 -13.38 3.07 16.16
N SER A 76 -13.13 2.64 17.40
CA SER A 76 -11.92 1.96 17.83
C SER A 76 -11.60 0.69 17.01
N GLU A 77 -12.59 0.06 16.42
CA GLU A 77 -12.42 -1.11 15.55
C GLU A 77 -11.77 -0.76 14.21
N VAL A 78 -12.06 0.40 13.61
CA VAL A 78 -11.41 0.88 12.38
C VAL A 78 -9.94 1.22 12.66
N PHE A 79 -9.64 1.69 13.87
CA PHE A 79 -8.29 2.03 14.30
C PHE A 79 -7.40 0.79 14.49
N GLN A 80 -7.96 -0.33 14.91
CA GLN A 80 -7.21 -1.60 15.07
C GLN A 80 -6.86 -2.28 13.75
N PHE A 81 -7.53 -1.95 12.65
CA PHE A 81 -7.25 -2.50 11.32
C PHE A 81 -6.33 -1.62 10.47
N SER A 82 -6.17 -0.35 10.81
CA SER A 82 -5.16 0.51 10.20
C SER A 82 -3.94 0.57 11.13
N VAL A 83 -3.23 -0.54 11.27
CA VAL A 83 -2.06 -0.66 12.16
C VAL A 83 -0.80 -0.10 11.51
N GLY A 84 -0.85 1.08 10.97
CA GLY A 84 0.28 1.99 11.01
C GLY A 84 0.02 2.92 12.19
N LEU A 85 1.00 3.26 12.94
CA LEU A 85 0.92 4.06 14.18
C LEU A 85 0.02 5.31 14.15
N ASN A 86 -0.56 5.67 12.99
CA ASN A 86 -1.43 6.83 12.81
C ASN A 86 -2.71 6.60 11.98
N GLY A 87 -2.97 5.41 11.40
CA GLY A 87 -4.19 5.13 10.62
C GLY A 87 -4.45 6.02 9.40
N VAL A 88 -3.48 6.82 8.98
CA VAL A 88 -3.61 7.83 7.92
C VAL A 88 -2.84 7.51 6.65
N GLY A 89 -1.91 6.55 6.68
CA GLY A 89 -1.00 6.29 5.57
C GLY A 89 -1.72 5.95 4.26
N THR A 90 -2.57 4.94 4.25
CA THR A 90 -3.33 4.53 3.05
C THR A 90 -4.30 5.62 2.59
N LYS A 91 -4.88 6.37 3.52
CA LYS A 91 -5.75 7.52 3.20
C LYS A 91 -4.97 8.64 2.51
N ALA A 92 -3.74 8.90 2.94
CA ALA A 92 -2.86 9.86 2.29
C ALA A 92 -2.47 9.38 0.88
N VAL A 93 -2.17 8.08 0.69
CA VAL A 93 -1.91 7.53 -0.64
C VAL A 93 -3.09 7.74 -1.57
N ASN A 94 -4.32 7.45 -1.12
CA ASN A 94 -5.53 7.69 -1.89
C ASN A 94 -5.69 9.16 -2.27
N ALA A 95 -5.56 10.07 -1.29
CA ALA A 95 -5.74 11.51 -1.51
C ALA A 95 -4.71 12.12 -2.48
N LEU A 96 -3.50 11.55 -2.55
CA LEU A 96 -2.40 12.00 -3.39
C LEU A 96 -2.31 11.27 -4.73
N SER A 97 -3.32 10.49 -5.08
CA SER A 97 -3.37 9.69 -6.30
C SER A 97 -4.43 10.20 -7.27
N GLU A 98 -4.08 10.20 -8.55
CA GLU A 98 -5.04 10.37 -9.64
C GLU A 98 -6.04 9.21 -9.65
N LYS A 99 -5.52 7.97 -9.53
CA LYS A 99 -6.31 6.74 -9.47
C LYS A 99 -5.87 5.92 -8.27
N PHE A 100 -6.85 5.41 -7.56
CA PHE A 100 -6.61 4.51 -6.45
C PHE A 100 -7.67 3.39 -6.45
N GLU A 101 -7.22 2.16 -6.32
CA GLU A 101 -8.08 0.98 -6.21
C GLU A 101 -7.69 0.22 -4.94
N VAL A 102 -8.68 -0.22 -4.20
CA VAL A 102 -8.50 -1.19 -3.11
C VAL A 102 -9.39 -2.40 -3.35
N VAL A 103 -8.84 -3.59 -3.17
CA VAL A 103 -9.60 -4.85 -3.18
C VAL A 103 -9.26 -5.61 -1.92
N SER A 104 -10.26 -5.86 -1.10
CA SER A 104 -10.13 -6.74 0.06
C SER A 104 -10.71 -8.10 -0.27
N HIS A 105 -9.89 -9.15 -0.11
CA HIS A 105 -10.29 -10.54 -0.22
C HIS A 105 -10.41 -11.12 1.19
N ARG A 106 -11.59 -11.62 1.53
CA ARG A 106 -11.86 -12.17 2.85
C ARG A 106 -12.97 -13.22 2.82
N GLU A 107 -12.67 -14.41 3.34
CA GLU A 107 -13.64 -15.49 3.52
C GLU A 107 -14.41 -15.84 2.23
N GLY A 108 -13.69 -15.95 1.11
CA GLY A 108 -14.26 -16.31 -0.20
C GLY A 108 -15.05 -15.20 -0.89
N LYS A 109 -14.98 -13.97 -0.40
CA LYS A 109 -15.59 -12.78 -0.99
C LYS A 109 -14.52 -11.71 -1.23
N ALA A 110 -14.78 -10.84 -2.20
CA ALA A 110 -13.97 -9.66 -2.45
C ALA A 110 -14.85 -8.42 -2.49
N VAL A 111 -14.35 -7.31 -1.94
CA VAL A 111 -14.94 -5.97 -2.13
C VAL A 111 -13.89 -5.10 -2.79
N ARG A 112 -14.28 -4.50 -3.92
CA ARG A 112 -13.48 -3.55 -4.70
C ARG A 112 -14.07 -2.16 -4.59
N ALA A 113 -13.22 -1.18 -4.31
CA ALA A 113 -13.58 0.24 -4.37
C ALA A 113 -12.54 1.01 -5.18
N ASN A 114 -13.00 1.92 -6.02
CA ASN A 114 -12.18 2.77 -6.89
C ASN A 114 -12.34 4.23 -6.49
N PHE A 115 -11.26 4.99 -6.61
CA PHE A 115 -11.23 6.41 -6.30
C PHE A 115 -10.50 7.16 -7.40
N LEU A 116 -10.95 8.38 -7.65
CA LEU A 116 -10.29 9.36 -8.51
C LEU A 116 -9.99 10.60 -7.66
N TYR A 117 -8.73 10.98 -7.58
CA TYR A 117 -8.30 12.13 -6.78
C TYR A 117 -8.84 12.11 -5.33
N GLY A 118 -8.78 10.93 -4.70
CA GLY A 118 -9.26 10.72 -3.33
C GLY A 118 -10.79 10.61 -3.17
N VAL A 119 -11.57 10.78 -4.24
CA VAL A 119 -13.04 10.72 -4.21
C VAL A 119 -13.50 9.35 -4.72
N LEU A 120 -14.42 8.72 -3.97
CA LEU A 120 -15.00 7.42 -4.35
C LEU A 120 -15.68 7.52 -5.73
N SER A 121 -15.27 6.65 -6.66
CA SER A 121 -15.76 6.58 -8.03
C SER A 121 -16.72 5.39 -8.19
N GLY A 122 -18.01 5.66 -8.16
CA GLY A 122 -19.04 4.63 -8.23
C GLY A 122 -19.24 3.88 -6.90
N ASN A 123 -20.14 2.91 -6.90
CA ASN A 123 -20.37 2.07 -5.73
C ASN A 123 -19.33 0.96 -5.61
N PRO A 124 -18.93 0.59 -4.39
CA PRO A 124 -18.11 -0.59 -4.17
C PRO A 124 -18.80 -1.84 -4.73
N VAL A 125 -18.02 -2.72 -5.35
CA VAL A 125 -18.50 -3.97 -5.93
C VAL A 125 -18.09 -5.13 -5.02
N GLN A 126 -19.06 -5.94 -4.62
CA GLN A 126 -18.81 -7.18 -3.89
C GLN A 126 -19.06 -8.39 -4.80
N GLU A 127 -18.14 -9.33 -4.79
CA GLU A 127 -18.21 -10.54 -5.59
C GLU A 127 -17.66 -11.76 -4.81
N SER A 128 -17.97 -12.96 -5.27
CA SER A 128 -17.33 -14.19 -4.78
C SER A 128 -15.94 -14.32 -5.41
N THR A 129 -14.97 -14.82 -4.66
CA THR A 129 -13.60 -15.01 -5.14
C THR A 129 -13.00 -16.32 -4.65
N ARG A 130 -12.04 -16.85 -5.41
CA ARG A 130 -11.17 -17.97 -5.01
C ARG A 130 -9.78 -17.48 -4.60
N GLU A 131 -9.55 -16.17 -4.68
CA GLU A 131 -8.29 -15.57 -4.22
C GLU A 131 -8.14 -15.76 -2.70
N ARG A 132 -6.90 -15.90 -2.28
CA ARG A 132 -6.55 -15.96 -0.86
C ARG A 132 -6.86 -14.63 -0.19
N ASP A 133 -7.22 -14.70 1.08
CA ASP A 133 -7.44 -13.51 1.91
C ASP A 133 -6.25 -12.54 1.85
N GLY A 134 -6.51 -11.27 2.08
CA GLY A 134 -5.55 -10.18 2.08
C GLY A 134 -6.05 -8.97 1.32
N THR A 135 -5.18 -7.98 1.17
CA THR A 135 -5.52 -6.69 0.56
C THR A 135 -4.65 -6.41 -0.65
N LEU A 136 -5.26 -5.96 -1.73
CA LEU A 136 -4.59 -5.38 -2.89
C LEU A 136 -4.89 -3.89 -2.91
N VAL A 137 -3.85 -3.07 -2.98
CA VAL A 137 -3.98 -1.65 -3.27
C VAL A 137 -3.21 -1.34 -4.55
N LYS A 138 -3.84 -0.58 -5.45
CA LYS A 138 -3.19 -0.01 -6.62
C LYS A 138 -3.35 1.49 -6.60
N PHE A 139 -2.32 2.21 -7.01
CA PHE A 139 -2.42 3.65 -7.16
C PHE A 139 -1.56 4.17 -8.30
N LEU A 140 -2.03 5.25 -8.91
CA LEU A 140 -1.29 6.09 -9.85
C LEU A 140 -1.17 7.48 -9.20
N PRO A 141 0.04 7.95 -8.89
CA PRO A 141 0.25 9.26 -8.28
C PRO A 141 -0.36 10.39 -9.11
N ASP A 142 -0.88 11.42 -8.45
CA ASP A 142 -1.40 12.62 -9.12
C ASP A 142 -0.24 13.39 -9.79
N PRO A 143 -0.24 13.54 -11.13
CA PRO A 143 0.82 14.25 -11.84
C PRO A 143 0.87 15.76 -11.55
N ALA A 144 -0.20 16.34 -11.01
CA ALA A 144 -0.21 17.73 -10.57
C ALA A 144 0.59 17.92 -9.27
N ILE A 145 0.61 16.89 -8.41
CA ILE A 145 1.35 16.88 -7.14
C ILE A 145 2.78 16.37 -7.37
N PHE A 146 2.93 15.35 -8.22
CA PHE A 146 4.21 14.69 -8.50
C PHE A 146 4.60 14.84 -9.98
N PRO A 147 4.96 16.05 -10.44
CA PRO A 147 5.30 16.26 -11.83
C PRO A 147 6.60 15.51 -12.21
N LYS A 148 6.56 14.78 -13.32
CA LYS A 148 7.72 14.04 -13.88
C LYS A 148 8.40 13.11 -12.86
N PHE A 149 7.63 12.48 -11.97
CA PHE A 149 8.18 11.52 -11.04
C PHE A 149 8.70 10.27 -11.76
N SER A 150 9.69 9.64 -11.16
CA SER A 150 10.16 8.31 -11.55
C SER A 150 10.57 7.54 -10.30
N PHE A 151 10.33 6.24 -10.30
CA PHE A 151 10.80 5.38 -9.22
C PHE A 151 12.28 5.03 -9.40
N ASP A 152 13.07 5.25 -8.37
CA ASP A 152 14.45 4.74 -8.30
C ASP A 152 14.42 3.29 -7.84
N PHE A 153 14.47 2.36 -8.79
CA PHE A 153 14.43 0.92 -8.49
C PHE A 153 15.62 0.46 -7.67
N SER A 154 16.78 1.09 -7.79
CA SER A 154 17.97 0.73 -7.01
C SER A 154 17.75 1.05 -5.52
N MET A 155 17.18 2.22 -5.24
CA MET A 155 16.80 2.63 -3.90
C MET A 155 15.71 1.72 -3.31
N ILE A 156 14.67 1.41 -4.10
CA ILE A 156 13.58 0.53 -3.66
C ILE A 156 14.12 -0.87 -3.32
N ARG A 157 14.94 -1.47 -4.21
CA ARG A 157 15.57 -2.79 -3.96
C ARG A 157 16.36 -2.81 -2.65
N LYS A 158 17.17 -1.79 -2.38
CA LYS A 158 17.89 -1.66 -1.12
C LYS A 158 16.95 -1.63 0.08
N ARG A 159 15.83 -0.91 -0.02
CA ARG A 159 14.83 -0.85 1.05
C ARG A 159 14.10 -2.19 1.25
N LEU A 160 13.80 -2.91 0.16
CA LEU A 160 13.17 -4.22 0.25
C LEU A 160 14.09 -5.25 0.93
N TRP A 161 15.38 -5.20 0.66
CA TRP A 161 16.35 -6.02 1.40
C TRP A 161 16.37 -5.67 2.89
N ASN A 162 16.35 -4.38 3.24
CA ASN A 162 16.29 -3.97 4.65
C ASN A 162 15.02 -4.54 5.33
N TYR A 163 13.86 -4.48 4.67
CA TYR A 163 12.65 -5.09 5.18
C TYR A 163 12.77 -6.61 5.34
N ALA A 164 13.37 -7.30 4.38
CA ALA A 164 13.59 -8.74 4.46
C ALA A 164 14.50 -9.12 5.63
N TYR A 165 15.56 -8.37 5.89
CA TYR A 165 16.46 -8.60 7.02
C TYR A 165 15.80 -8.34 8.37
N LEU A 166 14.98 -7.30 8.46
CA LEU A 166 14.28 -6.94 9.71
C LEU A 166 13.06 -7.84 9.99
N ASN A 167 12.48 -8.46 8.96
CA ASN A 167 11.27 -9.28 9.06
C ASN A 167 11.57 -10.72 8.61
N ARG A 168 12.30 -11.45 9.44
CA ARG A 168 12.72 -12.82 9.17
C ARG A 168 11.55 -13.70 8.77
N GLY A 169 11.68 -14.39 7.63
CA GLY A 169 10.66 -15.29 7.09
C GLY A 169 9.59 -14.61 6.22
N LEU A 170 9.57 -13.28 6.16
CA LEU A 170 8.78 -12.55 5.19
C LEU A 170 9.40 -12.67 3.80
N THR A 171 8.58 -12.86 2.78
CA THR A 171 8.97 -12.82 1.37
C THR A 171 8.37 -11.58 0.72
N LEU A 172 9.20 -10.69 0.20
CA LEU A 172 8.76 -9.62 -0.68
C LEU A 172 9.13 -9.97 -2.12
N VAL A 173 8.24 -9.67 -3.05
CA VAL A 173 8.47 -9.88 -4.49
C VAL A 173 8.17 -8.58 -5.20
N MET A 174 9.14 -8.01 -5.92
CA MET A 174 8.93 -6.80 -6.72
C MET A 174 9.25 -7.09 -8.18
N ASN A 175 8.25 -6.93 -9.05
CA ASN A 175 8.38 -7.20 -10.50
C ASN A 175 9.04 -8.57 -10.81
N GLY A 176 8.70 -9.59 -10.02
CA GLY A 176 9.25 -10.95 -10.15
C GLY A 176 10.55 -11.20 -9.39
N GLU A 177 11.25 -10.18 -8.93
CA GLU A 177 12.44 -10.32 -8.09
C GLU A 177 12.06 -10.58 -6.63
N LYS A 178 12.68 -11.58 -6.02
CA LYS A 178 12.38 -12.02 -4.65
C LYS A 178 13.42 -11.48 -3.65
N PHE A 179 12.91 -10.97 -2.53
CA PHE A 179 13.67 -10.49 -1.38
C PHE A 179 13.22 -11.29 -0.15
N LYS A 180 14.12 -12.05 0.43
CA LYS A 180 13.85 -12.89 1.60
C LYS A 180 15.14 -13.15 2.36
N SER A 181 15.09 -13.08 3.68
CA SER A 181 16.14 -13.51 4.58
C SER A 181 15.58 -14.54 5.56
N ASP A 182 16.32 -15.62 5.76
CA ASP A 182 15.97 -16.66 6.73
C ASP A 182 16.74 -16.49 8.05
N ARG A 183 17.86 -15.74 8.05
CA ARG A 183 18.70 -15.45 9.23
C ARG A 183 18.60 -14.00 9.72
N GLY A 184 17.87 -13.14 8.99
CA GLY A 184 17.72 -11.72 9.33
C GLY A 184 19.04 -10.96 9.12
N LEU A 185 19.42 -10.14 10.11
CA LEU A 185 20.62 -9.31 10.05
C LEU A 185 21.95 -10.12 10.05
N HIS A 186 21.87 -11.45 10.10
CA HIS A 186 23.04 -12.35 9.98
C HIS A 186 23.26 -12.87 8.55
N ASP A 187 22.42 -12.46 7.57
CA ASP A 187 22.62 -12.70 6.14
C ASP A 187 23.38 -11.54 5.51
#